data_fae2f0eb7a24ecf5d38f5c1ca97246d7
#
_entry.id   fae2f0eb7a24ecf5d38f5c1ca97246d7
#
_cell.length_a   1.000
_cell.length_b   1.000
_cell.length_c   1.000
_cell.angle_alpha   90.00
_cell.angle_beta   90.00
_cell.angle_gamma   90.00
#
_symmetry.space_group_name_H-M   'P 1'
#
loop_
_entity.id
_entity.type
_entity.pdbx_description
1 polymer ?
#
loop_
_entity_poly.entity_id
_entity_poly.type
_entity_poly.pdbx_seq_one_letter_code
_entity_poly.pdbx_strand_id
1 'polypeptide(L)'
;MYKRQDLTNLKTYIIDSDDPHEVDDAISFEIKEGNIKILWVHISNPCKLFSHDSNVDLDARKKNNSLYLIDQYVPMLPKDILEKANLAQNKVSETISAAIEFNDDGSILSLIHI
;
A
#
# COMPACT_ATOMS: atom_id res chain seq x y z
N MET A 1 -6.04 5.18 20.52
CA MET A 1 -4.88 4.43 19.97
C MET A 1 -5.44 3.40 19.01
N TYR A 2 -5.32 3.60 17.71
CA TYR A 2 -5.79 2.63 16.72
C TYR A 2 -4.94 1.36 16.86
N LYS A 3 -5.62 0.23 17.15
CA LYS A 3 -4.95 -1.07 17.25
C LYS A 3 -4.67 -1.55 15.81
N ARG A 4 -3.40 -1.82 15.49
CA ARG A 4 -3.05 -2.44 14.21
C ARG A 4 -3.74 -3.78 14.09
N GLN A 5 -4.25 -4.07 12.91
CA GLN A 5 -4.82 -5.36 12.57
C GLN A 5 -3.75 -6.22 11.89
N ASP A 6 -3.67 -7.48 12.26
CA ASP A 6 -2.83 -8.47 11.58
C ASP A 6 -3.61 -9.06 10.40
N LEU A 7 -3.12 -8.81 9.19
CA LEU A 7 -3.69 -9.28 7.92
C LEU A 7 -2.74 -10.25 7.20
N THR A 8 -1.70 -10.75 7.88
CA THR A 8 -0.67 -11.61 7.27
C THR A 8 -1.19 -12.96 6.81
N ASN A 9 -2.38 -13.36 7.24
CA ASN A 9 -3.08 -14.56 6.79
C ASN A 9 -3.79 -14.41 5.44
N LEU A 10 -3.95 -13.17 4.95
CA LEU A 10 -4.58 -12.92 3.66
C LEU A 10 -3.61 -13.22 2.51
N LYS A 11 -4.10 -13.92 1.50
CA LYS A 11 -3.36 -14.09 0.25
C LYS A 11 -3.39 -12.78 -0.51
N THR A 12 -2.22 -12.16 -0.65
CA THR A 12 -2.05 -10.81 -1.19
C THR A 12 -1.37 -10.86 -2.54
N TYR A 13 -1.85 -10.04 -3.47
CA TYR A 13 -1.36 -9.95 -4.84
C TYR A 13 -0.88 -8.54 -5.13
N ILE A 14 0.26 -8.45 -5.79
CA ILE A 14 0.79 -7.23 -6.41
C ILE A 14 0.53 -7.36 -7.90
N ILE A 15 -0.05 -6.34 -8.52
CA ILE A 15 -0.32 -6.28 -9.94
C ILE A 15 0.45 -5.09 -10.49
N ASP A 16 1.62 -5.36 -11.05
CA ASP A 16 2.55 -4.35 -11.53
C ASP A 16 3.27 -4.84 -12.80
N SER A 17 4.13 -4.00 -13.37
CA SER A 17 5.04 -4.37 -14.45
C SER A 17 6.09 -5.38 -13.99
N ASP A 18 6.82 -5.99 -14.94
CA ASP A 18 7.84 -7.02 -14.65
C ASP A 18 9.03 -6.49 -13.83
N ASP A 19 9.32 -5.19 -13.91
CA ASP A 19 10.42 -4.54 -13.17
C ASP A 19 9.97 -3.16 -12.63
N PRO A 20 9.14 -3.14 -11.59
CA PRO A 20 8.64 -1.89 -11.01
C PRO A 20 9.73 -1.20 -10.18
N HIS A 21 9.87 0.11 -10.33
CA HIS A 21 10.74 0.92 -9.48
C HIS A 21 10.20 1.10 -8.07
N GLU A 22 8.88 1.21 -7.96
CA GLU A 22 8.15 1.33 -6.69
C GLU A 22 7.04 0.30 -6.67
N VAL A 23 6.88 -0.40 -5.55
CA VAL A 23 5.80 -1.36 -5.30
C VAL A 23 5.09 -0.91 -4.03
N ASP A 24 4.08 -0.08 -4.19
CA ASP A 24 3.43 0.60 -3.08
C ASP A 24 1.98 0.18 -2.85
N ASP A 25 1.38 -0.58 -3.76
CA ASP A 25 0.03 -1.09 -3.60
C ASP A 25 -0.10 -2.60 -3.82
N ALA A 26 -1.09 -3.18 -3.17
CA ALA A 26 -1.43 -4.59 -3.29
C ALA A 26 -2.92 -4.81 -2.96
N ILE A 27 -3.47 -5.92 -3.40
CA ILE A 27 -4.84 -6.31 -3.11
C ILE A 27 -4.92 -7.70 -2.48
N SER A 28 -5.93 -7.90 -1.65
CA SER A 28 -6.35 -9.22 -1.17
C SER A 28 -7.85 -9.36 -1.32
N PHE A 29 -8.31 -10.59 -1.44
CA PHE A 29 -9.73 -10.89 -1.50
C PHE A 29 -10.06 -12.03 -0.54
N GLU A 30 -11.12 -11.85 0.23
CA GLU A 30 -11.64 -12.89 1.12
C GLU A 30 -13.16 -13.03 1.02
N ILE A 31 -13.63 -14.22 1.28
CA ILE A 31 -15.05 -14.50 1.46
C ILE A 31 -15.22 -15.00 2.89
N LYS A 32 -16.00 -14.26 3.69
CA LYS A 32 -16.35 -14.63 5.06
C LYS A 32 -17.63 -15.47 5.12
N GLU A 33 -17.92 -15.99 6.31
CA GLU A 33 -19.19 -16.68 6.58
C GLU A 33 -20.38 -15.82 6.15
N GLY A 34 -21.42 -16.44 5.60
CA GLY A 34 -22.57 -15.73 5.04
C GLY A 34 -22.33 -15.15 3.63
N ASN A 35 -21.30 -15.62 2.91
CA ASN A 35 -20.94 -15.17 1.55
C ASN A 35 -20.57 -13.69 1.46
N ILE A 36 -20.07 -13.10 2.55
CA ILE A 36 -19.62 -11.70 2.59
C ILE A 36 -18.32 -11.57 1.80
N LYS A 37 -18.33 -10.80 0.72
CA LYS A 37 -17.21 -10.58 -0.20
C LYS A 37 -16.48 -9.29 0.17
N ILE A 38 -15.19 -9.41 0.49
CA ILE A 38 -14.36 -8.27 0.90
C ILE A 38 -13.13 -8.18 -0.01
N LEU A 39 -12.97 -7.04 -0.65
CA LEU A 39 -11.73 -6.62 -1.31
C LEU A 39 -10.93 -5.75 -0.33
N TRP A 40 -9.70 -6.13 -0.10
CA TRP A 40 -8.72 -5.33 0.60
C TRP A 40 -7.81 -4.62 -0.37
N VAL A 41 -7.62 -3.33 -0.18
CA VAL A 41 -6.61 -2.53 -0.87
C VAL A 41 -5.57 -2.11 0.17
N HIS A 42 -4.32 -2.48 -0.06
CA HIS A 42 -3.21 -2.22 0.84
C HIS A 42 -2.26 -1.22 0.18
N ILE A 43 -1.94 -0.15 0.88
CA ILE A 43 -0.95 0.85 0.43
C ILE A 43 0.21 0.85 1.43
N SER A 44 1.43 0.79 0.95
CA SER A 44 2.63 0.87 1.80
C SER A 44 2.63 2.14 2.63
N ASN A 45 3.17 2.08 3.85
CA ASN A 45 3.20 3.24 4.74
C ASN A 45 4.63 3.73 5.01
N PRO A 46 5.26 4.45 4.07
CA PRO A 46 6.61 4.96 4.22
C PRO A 46 6.76 5.98 5.35
N CYS A 47 5.68 6.66 5.77
CA CYS A 47 5.71 7.66 6.85
C CYS A 47 6.13 7.11 8.21
N LYS A 48 6.24 5.79 8.35
CA LYS A 48 6.82 5.15 9.53
C LYS A 48 8.34 5.15 9.56
N LEU A 49 8.97 5.40 8.43
CA LEU A 49 10.42 5.30 8.24
C LEU A 49 11.16 6.61 8.45
N PHE A 50 10.43 7.72 8.58
CA PHE A 50 11.01 9.05 8.83
C PHE A 50 10.05 9.92 9.64
N SER A 51 10.60 10.96 10.28
CA SER A 51 9.81 11.87 11.11
C SER A 51 9.18 12.99 10.27
N HIS A 52 8.03 13.47 10.71
CA HIS A 52 7.43 14.71 10.21
C HIS A 52 8.42 15.87 10.34
N ASP A 53 8.48 16.75 9.34
CA ASP A 53 9.40 17.88 9.20
C ASP A 53 10.90 17.49 9.19
N SER A 54 11.24 16.21 9.04
CA SER A 54 12.62 15.81 8.74
C SER A 54 13.03 16.26 7.33
N ASN A 55 14.35 16.25 7.05
CA ASN A 55 14.84 16.58 5.72
C ASN A 55 14.25 15.72 4.61
N VAL A 56 13.98 14.44 4.91
CA VAL A 56 13.33 13.50 3.99
C VAL A 56 11.89 13.94 3.69
N ASP A 57 11.13 14.26 4.72
CA ASP A 57 9.75 14.73 4.58
C ASP A 57 9.68 16.06 3.82
N LEU A 58 10.53 17.02 4.15
CA LEU A 58 10.58 18.32 3.49
C LEU A 58 10.98 18.22 2.01
N ASP A 59 11.94 17.33 1.67
CA ASP A 59 12.35 17.08 0.31
C ASP A 59 11.26 16.38 -0.50
N ALA A 60 10.62 15.35 0.08
CA ALA A 60 9.49 14.66 -0.54
C ALA A 60 8.32 15.61 -0.85
N ARG A 61 7.98 16.50 0.08
CA ARG A 61 6.94 17.53 -0.16
C ARG A 61 7.30 18.50 -1.29
N LYS A 62 8.57 18.86 -1.45
CA LYS A 62 9.04 19.70 -2.56
C LYS A 62 8.93 18.98 -3.90
N LYS A 63 9.28 17.69 -3.93
CA LYS A 63 9.17 16.85 -5.14
C LYS A 63 7.72 16.54 -5.50
N ASN A 64 6.88 16.30 -4.49
CA ASN A 64 5.45 16.03 -4.59
C ASN A 64 5.08 14.65 -5.22
N ASN A 65 5.87 14.12 -6.14
CA ASN A 65 5.68 12.82 -6.77
C ASN A 65 7.00 12.25 -7.28
N SER A 66 7.01 10.95 -7.59
CA SER A 66 8.07 10.32 -8.37
C SER A 66 7.87 10.61 -9.86
N LEU A 67 8.95 10.83 -10.60
CA LEU A 67 8.93 11.13 -12.03
C LEU A 67 9.47 9.93 -12.82
N TYR A 68 8.65 9.42 -13.73
CA TYR A 68 8.99 8.35 -14.66
C TYR A 68 9.20 8.96 -16.04
N LEU A 69 10.45 9.19 -16.40
CA LEU A 69 10.86 9.71 -17.71
C LEU A 69 11.28 8.55 -18.62
N ILE A 70 11.44 8.80 -19.91
CA ILE A 70 11.76 7.75 -20.91
C ILE A 70 13.09 7.04 -20.58
N ASP A 71 14.07 7.80 -20.09
CA ASP A 71 15.44 7.35 -19.83
C ASP A 71 15.87 7.51 -18.36
N GLN A 72 14.98 7.98 -17.51
CA GLN A 72 15.32 8.30 -16.13
C GLN A 72 14.14 8.12 -15.19
N TYR A 73 14.41 7.57 -14.02
CA TYR A 73 13.49 7.54 -12.88
C TYR A 73 14.03 8.43 -11.76
N VAL A 74 13.20 9.37 -11.31
CA VAL A 74 13.52 10.29 -10.20
C VAL A 74 12.53 10.05 -9.06
N PRO A 75 12.93 9.33 -8.01
CA PRO A 75 12.03 9.00 -6.92
C PRO A 75 11.71 10.21 -6.04
N MET A 76 10.47 10.25 -5.51
CA MET A 76 10.06 11.23 -4.50
C MET A 76 10.79 11.00 -3.17
N LEU A 77 10.92 9.74 -2.76
CA LEU A 77 11.60 9.34 -1.53
C LEU A 77 13.02 8.83 -1.80
N PRO A 78 13.96 8.94 -0.84
CA PRO A 78 15.27 8.32 -0.95
C PRO A 78 15.18 6.80 -1.16
N LYS A 79 16.16 6.26 -1.88
CA LYS A 79 16.20 4.83 -2.27
C LYS A 79 16.13 3.88 -1.08
N ASP A 80 16.82 4.17 0.00
CA ASP A 80 16.82 3.36 1.22
C ASP A 80 15.46 3.34 1.93
N ILE A 81 14.69 4.41 1.82
CA ILE A 81 13.31 4.47 2.30
C ILE A 81 12.39 3.64 1.40
N LEU A 82 12.52 3.78 0.07
CA LEU A 82 11.73 3.00 -0.89
C LEU A 82 11.96 1.49 -0.73
N GLU A 83 13.21 1.05 -0.64
CA GLU A 83 13.54 -0.37 -0.45
C GLU A 83 12.90 -0.97 0.82
N LYS A 84 12.78 -0.17 1.88
CA LYS A 84 12.12 -0.59 3.13
C LYS A 84 10.60 -0.52 3.03
N ALA A 85 10.07 0.48 2.32
CA ALA A 85 8.64 0.71 2.17
C ALA A 85 8.00 -0.24 1.16
N ASN A 86 8.69 -0.55 0.06
CA ASN A 86 8.19 -1.41 -1.00
C ASN A 86 7.62 -2.72 -0.48
N LEU A 87 6.47 -3.08 -0.99
CA LEU A 87 5.85 -4.38 -0.75
C LEU A 87 6.67 -5.45 -1.49
N ALA A 88 6.87 -6.59 -0.85
CA ALA A 88 7.65 -7.68 -1.44
C ALA A 88 7.14 -9.04 -0.97
N GLN A 89 7.36 -10.05 -1.79
CA GLN A 89 7.02 -11.43 -1.45
C GLN A 89 7.78 -11.89 -0.20
N ASN A 90 7.09 -12.63 0.67
CA ASN A 90 7.63 -13.14 1.94
C ASN A 90 8.12 -12.07 2.93
N LYS A 91 7.65 -10.84 2.79
CA LYS A 91 7.95 -9.72 3.69
C LYS A 91 6.68 -9.27 4.39
N VAL A 92 6.76 -9.11 5.72
CA VAL A 92 5.70 -8.41 6.48
C VAL A 92 5.93 -6.91 6.33
N SER A 93 4.93 -6.23 5.80
CA SER A 93 4.98 -4.78 5.54
C SER A 93 3.89 -4.05 6.31
N GLU A 94 4.19 -2.86 6.79
CA GLU A 94 3.18 -1.97 7.36
C GLU A 94 2.44 -1.25 6.24
N THR A 95 1.11 -1.35 6.26
CA THR A 95 0.25 -0.75 5.25
C THR A 95 -0.85 0.09 5.89
N ILE A 96 -1.39 1.03 5.12
CA ILE A 96 -2.72 1.58 5.32
C ILE A 96 -3.64 0.75 4.42
N SER A 97 -4.69 0.17 4.99
CA SER A 97 -5.55 -0.76 4.25
C SER A 97 -7.00 -0.31 4.29
N ALA A 98 -7.70 -0.51 3.19
CA ALA A 98 -9.14 -0.31 3.09
C ALA A 98 -9.82 -1.65 2.82
N ALA A 99 -10.82 -1.98 3.61
CA ALA A 99 -11.72 -3.12 3.40
C ALA A 99 -12.98 -2.62 2.70
N ILE A 100 -13.29 -3.17 1.53
CA ILE A 100 -14.45 -2.82 0.73
C ILE A 100 -15.35 -4.06 0.66
N GLU A 101 -16.53 -3.95 1.25
CA GLU A 101 -17.54 -5.00 1.25
C GLU A 101 -18.52 -4.80 0.11
N PHE A 102 -18.82 -5.86 -0.64
CA PHE A 102 -19.70 -5.82 -1.78
C PHE A 102 -20.98 -6.62 -1.57
N ASN A 103 -22.07 -6.09 -2.11
CA ASN A 103 -23.31 -6.82 -2.34
C ASN A 103 -23.16 -7.83 -3.50
N ASP A 104 -24.13 -8.74 -3.65
CA ASP A 104 -24.11 -9.73 -4.72
C ASP A 104 -24.23 -9.11 -6.14
N ASP A 105 -24.81 -7.93 -6.25
CA ASP A 105 -24.90 -7.17 -7.51
C ASP A 105 -23.63 -6.38 -7.86
N GLY A 106 -22.58 -6.45 -6.98
CA GLY A 106 -21.32 -5.74 -7.15
C GLY A 106 -21.31 -4.31 -6.63
N SER A 107 -22.41 -3.81 -6.07
CA SER A 107 -22.44 -2.51 -5.42
C SER A 107 -21.68 -2.53 -4.09
N ILE A 108 -21.10 -1.40 -3.69
CA ILE A 108 -20.38 -1.29 -2.42
C ILE A 108 -21.38 -1.23 -1.27
N LEU A 109 -21.24 -2.13 -0.31
CA LEU A 109 -22.05 -2.16 0.91
C LEU A 109 -21.40 -1.32 2.02
N SER A 110 -20.12 -1.49 2.26
CA SER A 110 -19.40 -0.74 3.28
C SER A 110 -17.93 -0.52 2.91
N LEU A 111 -17.32 0.50 3.52
CA LEU A 111 -15.90 0.83 3.39
C LEU A 111 -15.31 1.11 4.77
N ILE A 112 -14.28 0.36 5.16
CA ILE A 112 -13.60 0.50 6.45
C ILE A 112 -12.12 0.74 6.20
N HIS A 113 -11.56 1.79 6.83
CA HIS A 113 -10.12 2.07 6.84
C HIS A 113 -9.45 1.43 8.06
N ILE A 114 -8.32 0.78 7.84
CA ILE A 114 -7.52 0.15 8.89
C ILE A 114 -6.08 0.63 8.79
#